data_cb8cd681b6d1b66115f97e0e8fa3b3c5
#
_entry.id   cb8cd681b6d1b66115f97e0e8fa3b3c5
#
_cell.length_a   1.000
_cell.length_b   1.000
_cell.length_c   1.000
_cell.angle_alpha   90.00
_cell.angle_beta   90.00
_cell.angle_gamma   90.00
#
_symmetry.space_group_name_H-M   'P 1'
#
loop_
_entity.id
_entity.type
_entity.pdbx_description
1 polymer ?
#
loop_
_entity_poly.entity_id
_entity_poly.type
_entity_poly.pdbx_seq_one_letter_code
_entity_poly.pdbx_strand_id
1 'polypeptide(L)'
;SLTFYYHYDVVKSGNGDYGTVEVIVYDAAGTAIASASSNLGEQASYTQVSLPLSYNRDANKAAKITVKFKSTANAAAVSDNNLDFWRCPGVKNVSGGEYVGSELYIDDIELVY
;
A
#
# COMPACT_ATOMS: atom_id res chain seq x y z
N SER A 1 0.46 16.06 6.92
CA SER A 1 -0.24 14.95 6.26
C SER A 1 0.56 14.40 5.10
N LEU A 2 0.46 13.13 4.85
CA LEU A 2 0.89 12.50 3.60
C LEU A 2 -0.35 12.31 2.74
N THR A 3 -0.32 12.81 1.50
CA THR A 3 -1.41 12.58 0.53
C THR A 3 -0.88 11.79 -0.65
N PHE A 4 -1.74 10.99 -1.23
CA PHE A 4 -1.45 10.25 -2.47
C PHE A 4 -2.75 9.82 -3.13
N TYR A 5 -2.67 9.42 -4.39
CA TYR A 5 -3.77 8.77 -5.08
C TYR A 5 -3.45 7.30 -5.23
N TYR A 6 -4.45 6.45 -5.11
CA TYR A 6 -4.28 5.03 -5.35
C TYR A 6 -5.44 4.43 -6.14
N HIS A 7 -5.13 3.38 -6.83
CA HIS A 7 -6.07 2.46 -7.47
C HIS A 7 -5.68 1.05 -7.02
N TYR A 8 -6.63 0.27 -6.58
CA TYR A 8 -6.37 -1.07 -6.10
C TYR A 8 -7.29 -2.06 -6.78
N ASP A 9 -6.69 -2.99 -7.49
CA ASP A 9 -7.35 -4.00 -8.28
C ASP A 9 -7.08 -5.36 -7.65
N VAL A 10 -8.06 -5.87 -6.90
CA VAL A 10 -7.92 -7.16 -6.24
C VAL A 10 -7.92 -8.27 -7.30
N VAL A 11 -7.21 -9.35 -7.00
CA VAL A 11 -7.09 -10.50 -7.90
C VAL A 11 -8.47 -11.06 -8.26
N LYS A 12 -9.39 -11.01 -7.32
CA LYS A 12 -10.78 -11.43 -7.51
C LYS A 12 -11.67 -10.57 -6.62
N SER A 13 -12.56 -9.80 -7.21
CA SER A 13 -13.45 -8.90 -6.47
C SER A 13 -14.17 -9.64 -5.34
N GLY A 14 -14.15 -9.04 -4.15
CA GLY A 14 -14.77 -9.61 -2.97
C GLY A 14 -13.99 -10.72 -2.27
N ASN A 15 -12.74 -10.96 -2.65
CA ASN A 15 -11.92 -12.00 -2.02
C ASN A 15 -11.39 -11.64 -0.62
N GLY A 16 -11.57 -10.37 -0.20
CA GLY A 16 -11.12 -9.89 1.10
C GLY A 16 -9.67 -9.40 1.16
N ASP A 17 -8.98 -9.36 0.01
CA ASP A 17 -7.64 -8.77 -0.02
C ASP A 17 -7.71 -7.25 -0.01
N TYR A 18 -6.65 -6.64 0.51
CA TYR A 18 -6.48 -5.19 0.56
C TYR A 18 -5.00 -4.84 0.59
N GLY A 19 -4.70 -3.61 0.15
CA GLY A 19 -3.37 -3.06 0.32
C GLY A 19 -3.21 -2.35 1.65
N THR A 20 -2.00 -1.96 1.97
CA THR A 20 -1.70 -1.14 3.15
C THR A 20 -0.70 -0.06 2.82
N VAL A 21 -0.78 1.04 3.56
CA VAL A 21 0.23 2.08 3.59
C VAL A 21 0.66 2.30 5.04
N GLU A 22 1.96 2.43 5.25
CA GLU A 22 2.55 2.76 6.54
C GLU A 22 3.56 3.89 6.35
N VAL A 23 3.46 4.91 7.19
CA VAL A 23 4.36 6.06 7.18
C VAL A 23 4.99 6.18 8.56
N ILE A 24 6.31 6.31 8.59
CA ILE A 24 7.05 6.56 9.83
C ILE A 24 8.03 7.70 9.58
N VAL A 25 8.02 8.68 10.47
CA VAL A 25 8.95 9.81 10.45
C VAL A 25 9.93 9.63 11.59
N TYR A 26 11.20 9.81 11.29
CA TYR A 26 12.31 9.64 12.23
C TYR A 26 13.07 10.96 12.41
N ASP A 27 13.64 11.15 13.58
CA ASP A 27 14.61 12.21 13.84
C ASP A 27 16.02 11.80 13.36
N ALA A 28 16.99 12.68 13.55
CA ALA A 28 18.39 12.43 13.15
C ALA A 28 19.05 11.29 13.93
N ALA A 29 18.54 10.95 15.11
CA ALA A 29 19.04 9.83 15.92
C ALA A 29 18.40 8.49 15.54
N GLY A 30 17.43 8.50 14.61
CA GLY A 30 16.71 7.31 14.19
C GLY A 30 15.52 6.95 15.08
N THR A 31 15.08 7.88 15.93
CA THR A 31 13.91 7.68 16.77
C THR A 31 12.64 8.04 16.01
N ALA A 32 11.64 7.16 16.04
CA ALA A 32 10.34 7.42 15.41
C ALA A 32 9.61 8.53 16.19
N ILE A 33 9.25 9.60 15.49
CA ILE A 33 8.60 10.79 16.07
C ILE A 33 7.17 11.00 15.58
N ALA A 34 6.77 10.33 14.50
CA ALA A 34 5.40 10.32 14.01
C ALA A 34 5.17 9.06 13.18
N SER A 35 3.93 8.59 13.16
CA SER A 35 3.54 7.47 12.30
C SER A 35 2.06 7.56 11.93
N ALA A 36 1.72 6.95 10.82
CA ALA A 36 0.34 6.76 10.38
C ALA A 36 0.25 5.51 9.50
N SER A 37 -0.90 4.88 9.49
CA SER A 37 -1.15 3.73 8.63
C SER A 37 -2.61 3.67 8.23
N SER A 38 -2.89 3.01 7.12
CA SER A 38 -4.25 2.78 6.65
C SER A 38 -4.31 1.54 5.77
N ASN A 39 -5.47 0.91 5.75
CA ASN A 39 -5.79 -0.11 4.78
C ASN A 39 -6.29 0.56 3.49
N LEU A 40 -5.95 -0.03 2.35
CA LEU A 40 -6.33 0.44 1.03
C LEU A 40 -7.24 -0.61 0.40
N GLY A 41 -8.54 -0.35 0.41
CA GLY A 41 -9.53 -1.26 -0.17
C GLY A 41 -9.59 -1.16 -1.69
N GLU A 42 -10.37 -2.05 -2.29
CA GLU A 42 -10.59 -2.09 -3.73
C GLU A 42 -11.14 -0.75 -4.25
N GLN A 43 -10.46 -0.19 -5.26
CA GLN A 43 -10.86 1.04 -5.93
C GLN A 43 -10.63 0.91 -7.44
N ALA A 44 -11.70 1.02 -8.21
CA ALA A 44 -11.64 0.90 -9.67
C ALA A 44 -10.97 2.10 -10.36
N SER A 45 -10.86 3.23 -9.68
CA SER A 45 -10.23 4.45 -10.19
C SER A 45 -9.36 5.07 -9.11
N TYR A 46 -8.44 5.95 -9.50
CA TYR A 46 -7.58 6.65 -8.55
C TYR A 46 -8.39 7.44 -7.53
N THR A 47 -8.13 7.17 -6.27
CA THR A 47 -8.81 7.77 -5.13
C THR A 47 -7.78 8.41 -4.22
N GLN A 48 -8.02 9.65 -3.81
CA GLN A 48 -7.12 10.35 -2.91
C GLN A 48 -7.23 9.84 -1.47
N VAL A 49 -6.08 9.68 -0.85
CA VAL A 49 -5.96 9.39 0.58
C VAL A 49 -5.14 10.48 1.23
N SER A 50 -5.57 10.92 2.40
CA SER A 50 -4.82 11.85 3.24
C SER A 50 -4.59 11.22 4.60
N LEU A 51 -3.33 11.03 4.96
CA LEU A 51 -2.93 10.46 6.25
C LEU A 51 -2.37 11.57 7.13
N PRO A 52 -3.09 11.96 8.19
CA PRO A 52 -2.57 12.94 9.14
C PRO A 52 -1.39 12.33 9.91
N LEU A 53 -0.33 13.12 10.07
CA LEU A 53 0.84 12.76 10.85
C LEU A 53 0.84 13.56 12.15
N SER A 54 0.66 12.89 13.27
CA SER A 54 0.69 13.50 14.59
C SER A 54 2.08 13.34 15.18
N TYR A 55 2.79 14.45 15.33
CA TYR A 55 4.13 14.46 15.89
C TYR A 55 4.08 14.47 17.42
N ASN A 56 5.03 13.78 18.03
CA ASN A 56 5.23 13.86 19.45
C ASN A 56 5.61 15.32 19.84
N ARG A 57 4.98 15.84 20.87
CA ARG A 57 5.12 17.23 21.34
C ARG A 57 6.56 17.64 21.61
N ASP A 58 7.34 16.73 22.17
CA ASP A 58 8.74 16.94 22.55
C ASP A 58 9.70 16.34 21.50
N ALA A 59 9.21 16.01 20.33
CA ALA A 59 10.01 15.40 19.30
C ALA A 59 11.07 16.34 18.74
N ASN A 60 12.21 15.76 18.40
CA ASN A 60 13.24 16.42 17.61
C ASN A 60 12.72 16.71 16.20
N LYS A 61 13.48 17.47 15.44
CA LYS A 61 13.15 17.73 14.04
C LYS A 61 13.16 16.45 13.21
N ALA A 62 12.21 16.34 12.31
CA ALA A 62 12.17 15.25 11.33
C ALA A 62 13.40 15.29 10.44
N ALA A 63 14.03 14.14 10.25
CA ALA A 63 15.22 13.98 9.41
C ALA A 63 15.01 12.94 8.31
N LYS A 64 14.09 12.00 8.51
CA LYS A 64 13.82 10.92 7.55
C LYS A 64 12.36 10.51 7.60
N ILE A 65 11.79 10.26 6.45
CA ILE A 65 10.47 9.64 6.33
C ILE A 65 10.58 8.31 5.59
N THR A 66 9.87 7.30 6.06
CA THR A 66 9.72 6.03 5.38
C THR A 66 8.26 5.82 5.05
N VAL A 67 7.96 5.57 3.78
CA VAL A 67 6.62 5.23 3.32
C VAL A 67 6.67 3.83 2.73
N LYS A 68 5.83 2.95 3.24
CA LYS A 68 5.76 1.56 2.82
C LYS A 68 4.37 1.21 2.32
N PHE A 69 4.30 0.75 1.08
CA PHE A 69 3.06 0.23 0.49
C PHE A 69 3.17 -1.28 0.34
N LYS A 70 2.08 -1.97 0.63
CA LYS A 70 1.95 -3.41 0.38
C LYS A 70 0.73 -3.66 -0.48
N SER A 71 0.89 -4.47 -1.52
CA SER A 71 -0.21 -4.80 -2.44
C SER A 71 -1.13 -5.89 -1.92
N THR A 72 -0.65 -6.71 -0.97
CA THR A 72 -1.43 -7.81 -0.41
C THR A 72 -1.23 -7.85 1.10
N ALA A 73 -2.29 -7.65 1.85
CA ALA A 73 -2.29 -7.78 3.31
C ALA A 73 -2.89 -9.11 3.77
N ASN A 74 -3.74 -9.71 2.95
CA ASN A 74 -4.38 -11.00 3.23
C ASN A 74 -3.82 -12.07 2.28
N ALA A 75 -2.77 -12.76 2.70
CA ALA A 75 -2.11 -13.77 1.88
C ALA A 75 -3.03 -14.94 1.47
N ALA A 76 -4.03 -15.25 2.28
CA ALA A 76 -4.98 -16.32 1.98
C ALA A 76 -5.88 -15.98 0.77
N ALA A 77 -6.10 -14.71 0.51
CA ALA A 77 -6.92 -14.25 -0.61
C ALA A 77 -6.22 -14.40 -1.97
N VAL A 78 -4.91 -14.56 -1.99
CA VAL A 78 -4.10 -14.71 -3.20
C VAL A 78 -3.51 -16.12 -3.32
N SER A 79 -4.22 -17.12 -2.81
CA SER A 79 -3.88 -18.51 -3.04
C SER A 79 -4.08 -18.91 -4.51
N ASP A 80 -3.51 -20.03 -4.93
CA ASP A 80 -3.57 -20.50 -6.32
C ASP A 80 -4.97 -20.52 -6.93
N ASN A 81 -5.99 -20.78 -6.11
CA ASN A 81 -7.38 -20.80 -6.56
C ASN A 81 -7.99 -19.41 -6.79
N ASN A 82 -7.34 -18.37 -6.31
CA ASN A 82 -7.84 -17.00 -6.36
C ASN A 82 -7.01 -16.08 -7.26
N LEU A 83 -5.98 -16.60 -7.89
CA LEU A 83 -5.16 -15.81 -8.81
C LEU A 83 -5.82 -15.72 -10.18
N ASP A 84 -5.70 -14.56 -10.80
CA ASP A 84 -6.28 -14.26 -12.11
C ASP A 84 -5.19 -14.19 -13.18
N PHE A 85 -4.93 -15.32 -13.83
CA PHE A 85 -3.94 -15.37 -14.90
C PHE A 85 -4.44 -14.80 -16.25
N TRP A 86 -5.72 -14.52 -16.37
CA TRP A 86 -6.28 -13.91 -17.58
C TRP A 86 -5.94 -12.44 -17.73
N ARG A 87 -5.61 -11.77 -16.63
CA ARG A 87 -5.26 -10.34 -16.61
C ARG A 87 -3.88 -10.06 -17.22
N CYS A 88 -3.03 -11.08 -17.31
CA CYS A 88 -1.73 -11.02 -17.98
C CYS A 88 -1.63 -12.17 -18.99
N PRO A 89 -2.10 -11.96 -20.24
CA PRO A 89 -2.16 -13.04 -21.23
C PRO A 89 -0.83 -13.72 -21.57
N GLY A 90 0.29 -13.05 -21.29
CA GLY A 90 1.62 -13.62 -21.49
C GLY A 90 2.14 -14.47 -20.33
N VAL A 91 1.46 -14.44 -19.20
CA VAL A 91 1.87 -15.13 -17.97
C VAL A 91 0.92 -16.28 -17.74
N LYS A 92 0.97 -17.26 -18.58
CA LYS A 92 0.17 -18.46 -18.43
C LYS A 92 0.90 -19.44 -17.54
N ASN A 93 0.24 -19.90 -16.49
CA ASN A 93 0.54 -21.19 -15.87
C ASN A 93 2.05 -21.50 -15.83
N VAL A 94 2.82 -20.53 -15.44
CA VAL A 94 4.27 -20.66 -15.41
C VAL A 94 4.61 -21.67 -14.32
N SER A 95 5.49 -22.58 -14.64
CA SER A 95 6.02 -23.56 -13.69
C SER A 95 6.60 -22.81 -12.48
N GLY A 96 5.96 -22.93 -11.32
CA GLY A 96 6.31 -22.15 -10.13
C GLY A 96 5.18 -21.26 -9.60
N GLY A 97 4.02 -21.28 -10.26
CA GLY A 97 2.82 -20.62 -9.76
C GLY A 97 2.80 -19.10 -9.88
N GLU A 98 3.44 -18.57 -10.91
CA GLU A 98 3.42 -17.12 -11.17
C GLU A 98 2.11 -16.72 -11.84
N TYR A 99 1.15 -16.34 -11.03
CA TYR A 99 -0.13 -15.78 -11.48
C TYR A 99 -0.18 -14.28 -11.15
N VAL A 100 -1.04 -13.55 -11.84
CA VAL A 100 -1.31 -12.15 -11.50
C VAL A 100 -2.12 -12.13 -10.20
N GLY A 101 -1.54 -11.52 -9.18
CA GLY A 101 -2.20 -11.28 -7.91
C GLY A 101 -2.91 -9.92 -7.89
N SER A 102 -3.17 -9.41 -6.68
CA SER A 102 -3.70 -8.07 -6.50
C SER A 102 -2.68 -7.02 -6.92
N GLU A 103 -3.15 -5.91 -7.49
CA GLU A 103 -2.30 -4.85 -8.02
C GLU A 103 -2.63 -3.52 -7.35
N LEU A 104 -1.62 -2.91 -6.74
CA LEU A 104 -1.71 -1.60 -6.12
C LEU A 104 -0.95 -0.58 -6.96
N TYR A 105 -1.66 0.45 -7.40
CA TYR A 105 -1.11 1.57 -8.15
C TYR A 105 -1.11 2.82 -7.27
N ILE A 106 0.02 3.50 -7.20
CA ILE A 106 0.20 4.70 -6.38
C ILE A 106 0.68 5.85 -7.27
N ASP A 107 0.12 7.02 -7.06
CA ASP A 107 0.49 8.22 -7.80
C ASP A 107 0.42 9.47 -6.91
N ASP A 108 1.12 10.52 -7.32
CA ASP A 108 1.10 11.86 -6.71
C ASP A 108 1.33 11.84 -5.18
N ILE A 109 2.41 11.21 -4.73
CA ILE A 109 2.76 11.19 -3.31
C ILE A 109 3.28 12.57 -2.91
N GLU A 110 2.64 13.20 -1.92
CA GLU A 110 2.98 14.53 -1.46
C GLU A 110 2.95 14.63 0.08
N LEU A 111 3.93 15.36 0.63
CA LEU A 111 3.88 15.79 2.02
C LEU A 111 3.26 17.18 2.07
N VAL A 112 2.17 17.30 2.83
CA VAL A 112 1.45 18.54 3.03
C VAL A 112 1.73 19.04 4.45
N TYR A 113 2.29 20.25 4.53
CA TYR A 113 2.65 20.90 5.80
C TYR A 113 1.53 21.77 6.32
#